data_bc0505e42d2ea156d8538d42afe115ea
#
_entry.id   bc0505e42d2ea156d8538d42afe115ea
#
_cell.length_a   1.000
_cell.length_b   1.000
_cell.length_c   1.000
_cell.angle_alpha   90.00
_cell.angle_beta   90.00
_cell.angle_gamma   90.00
#
_symmetry.space_group_name_H-M   'P 1'
#
loop_
_entity.id
_entity.type
_entity.pdbx_description
1 polymer ?
#
loop_
_entity_poly.entity_id
_entity_poly.type
_entity_poly.pdbx_seq_one_letter_code
_entity_poly.pdbx_strand_id
1 'polypeptide(L)'
;MPSLKELKGRINSVKSTQKITKAKQMVAAAKLRRAQAAAEAARPYQERLAAVMASLASKVSGDSAPKLLSGTGSDQKVLLVVVNTDKGLCGGLNSNIV
;
A
#
# COMPACT_ATOMS: atom_id res chain seq x y z
N MET A 1 30.83 36.59 0.40
CA MET A 1 30.48 36.08 -0.94
C MET A 1 31.18 34.73 -1.17
N PRO A 2 30.47 33.69 -1.64
CA PRO A 2 31.13 32.43 -1.92
C PRO A 2 32.08 32.56 -3.09
N SER A 3 33.25 31.92 -3.00
CA SER A 3 34.25 31.91 -4.06
C SER A 3 33.78 31.07 -5.26
N LEU A 4 34.34 31.32 -6.46
CA LEU A 4 34.09 30.52 -7.67
C LEU A 4 34.36 29.02 -7.45
N LYS A 5 35.36 28.68 -6.64
CA LYS A 5 35.70 27.29 -6.27
C LYS A 5 34.60 26.66 -5.42
N GLU A 6 34.03 27.39 -4.49
CA GLU A 6 32.93 26.96 -3.65
C GLU A 6 31.66 26.74 -4.45
N LEU A 7 31.32 27.63 -5.38
CA LEU A 7 30.19 27.50 -6.26
C LEU A 7 30.32 26.27 -7.20
N LYS A 8 31.51 26.02 -7.74
CA LYS A 8 31.76 24.78 -8.52
C LYS A 8 31.59 23.56 -7.66
N GLY A 9 32.05 23.55 -6.41
CA GLY A 9 31.84 22.46 -5.47
C GLY A 9 30.37 22.19 -5.21
N ARG A 10 29.55 23.22 -4.98
CA ARG A 10 28.11 23.10 -4.79
C ARG A 10 27.41 22.55 -6.03
N ILE A 11 27.77 23.03 -7.23
CA ILE A 11 27.21 22.51 -8.49
C ILE A 11 27.50 21.02 -8.66
N ASN A 12 28.74 20.59 -8.39
CA ASN A 12 29.12 19.18 -8.49
C ASN A 12 28.36 18.31 -7.46
N SER A 13 28.20 18.80 -6.23
CA SER A 13 27.43 18.14 -5.20
C SER A 13 25.97 17.95 -5.60
N VAL A 14 25.34 19.01 -6.13
CA VAL A 14 23.95 18.94 -6.61
C VAL A 14 23.80 17.97 -7.79
N LYS A 15 24.75 17.99 -8.74
CA LYS A 15 24.75 17.02 -9.86
C LYS A 15 24.88 15.57 -9.38
N SER A 16 25.68 15.33 -8.36
CA SER A 16 25.79 13.99 -7.75
C SER A 16 24.48 13.57 -7.08
N THR A 17 23.87 14.48 -6.32
CA THR A 17 22.57 14.25 -5.68
C THR A 17 21.47 13.99 -6.71
N GLN A 18 21.46 14.71 -7.83
CA GLN A 18 20.53 14.49 -8.94
C GLN A 18 20.65 13.08 -9.52
N LYS A 19 21.89 12.59 -9.72
CA LYS A 19 22.13 11.21 -10.20
C LYS A 19 21.59 10.17 -9.21
N ILE A 20 21.84 10.36 -7.92
CA ILE A 20 21.35 9.46 -6.87
C ILE A 20 19.81 9.46 -6.84
N THR A 21 19.19 10.63 -6.91
CA THR A 21 17.73 10.77 -6.92
C THR A 21 17.13 10.07 -8.13
N LYS A 22 17.73 10.24 -9.31
CA LYS A 22 17.27 9.56 -10.53
C LYS A 22 17.40 8.03 -10.41
N ALA A 23 18.50 7.54 -9.84
CA ALA A 23 18.68 6.11 -9.59
C ALA A 23 17.61 5.55 -8.62
N LYS A 24 17.33 6.26 -7.53
CA LYS A 24 16.26 5.90 -6.58
C LYS A 24 14.88 5.90 -7.23
N GLN A 25 14.60 6.85 -8.12
CA GLN A 25 13.35 6.91 -8.89
C GLN A 25 13.19 5.66 -9.77
N MET A 26 14.26 5.23 -10.44
CA MET A 26 14.22 4.02 -11.27
C MET A 26 13.96 2.76 -10.44
N VAL A 27 14.61 2.64 -9.28
CA VAL A 27 14.37 1.52 -8.35
C VAL A 27 12.93 1.53 -7.82
N ALA A 28 12.41 2.69 -7.45
CA ALA A 28 11.03 2.83 -7.00
C ALA A 28 10.02 2.45 -8.10
N ALA A 29 10.28 2.88 -9.34
CA ALA A 29 9.43 2.52 -10.48
C ALA A 29 9.42 1.00 -10.75
N ALA A 30 10.58 0.34 -10.63
CA ALA A 30 10.66 -1.11 -10.77
C ALA A 30 9.89 -1.85 -9.67
N LYS A 31 9.99 -1.40 -8.42
CA LYS A 31 9.22 -1.95 -7.30
C LYS A 31 7.72 -1.74 -7.48
N LEU A 32 7.31 -0.55 -7.95
CA LEU A 32 5.91 -0.25 -8.22
C LEU A 32 5.33 -1.19 -9.29
N ARG A 33 6.03 -1.37 -10.41
CA ARG A 33 5.61 -2.30 -11.47
C ARG A 33 5.42 -3.72 -10.96
N ARG A 34 6.35 -4.19 -10.12
CA ARG A 34 6.26 -5.53 -9.52
C ARG A 34 5.05 -5.66 -8.59
N ALA A 35 4.78 -4.65 -7.77
CA ALA A 35 3.63 -4.62 -6.88
C ALA A 35 2.31 -4.56 -7.66
N GLN A 36 2.24 -3.76 -8.72
CA GLN A 36 1.08 -3.68 -9.61
C GLN A 36 0.81 -5.02 -10.29
N ALA A 37 1.83 -5.67 -10.85
CA ALA A 37 1.67 -6.97 -11.48
C ALA A 37 1.16 -8.04 -10.49
N ALA A 38 1.64 -8.03 -9.26
CA ALA A 38 1.16 -8.94 -8.21
C ALA A 38 -0.31 -8.66 -7.85
N ALA A 39 -0.70 -7.39 -7.75
CA ALA A 39 -2.08 -7.01 -7.47
C ALA A 39 -3.03 -7.41 -8.62
N GLU A 40 -2.62 -7.18 -9.87
CA GLU A 40 -3.39 -7.58 -11.05
C GLU A 40 -3.56 -9.11 -11.15
N ALA A 41 -2.51 -9.86 -10.85
CA ALA A 41 -2.58 -11.32 -10.80
C ALA A 41 -3.53 -11.86 -9.70
N ALA A 42 -3.70 -11.12 -8.61
CA ALA A 42 -4.60 -11.50 -7.52
C ALA A 42 -6.08 -11.16 -7.78
N ARG A 43 -6.38 -10.24 -8.70
CA ARG A 43 -7.76 -9.79 -8.99
C ARG A 43 -8.74 -10.92 -9.34
N PRO A 44 -8.41 -11.86 -10.24
CA PRO A 44 -9.34 -12.94 -10.60
C PRO A 44 -9.73 -13.80 -9.39
N TYR A 45 -8.78 -14.05 -8.49
CA TYR A 45 -9.06 -14.77 -7.24
C TYR A 45 -10.01 -13.96 -6.34
N GLN A 46 -9.77 -12.68 -6.18
CA GLN A 46 -10.60 -11.78 -5.38
C GLN A 46 -12.05 -11.71 -5.91
N GLU A 47 -12.22 -11.57 -7.22
CA GLU A 47 -13.53 -11.51 -7.87
C GLU A 47 -14.32 -12.81 -7.69
N ARG A 48 -13.66 -13.96 -7.89
CA ARG A 48 -14.29 -15.25 -7.67
C ARG A 48 -14.63 -15.50 -6.21
N LEU A 49 -13.76 -15.14 -5.30
CA LEU A 49 -14.01 -15.25 -3.87
C LEU A 49 -15.20 -14.38 -3.45
N ALA A 50 -15.27 -13.15 -3.92
CA ALA A 50 -16.41 -12.25 -3.68
C ALA A 50 -17.73 -12.83 -4.18
N ALA A 51 -17.74 -13.43 -5.37
CA ALA A 51 -18.92 -14.08 -5.92
C ALA A 51 -19.35 -15.32 -5.09
N VAL A 52 -18.39 -16.13 -4.64
CA VAL A 52 -18.67 -17.27 -3.76
C VAL A 52 -19.22 -16.79 -2.42
N MET A 53 -18.63 -15.77 -1.83
CA MET A 53 -19.11 -15.19 -0.56
C MET A 53 -20.53 -14.63 -0.67
N ALA A 54 -20.82 -13.91 -1.76
CA ALA A 54 -22.16 -13.40 -2.02
C ALA A 54 -23.20 -14.53 -2.18
N SER A 55 -22.85 -15.58 -2.93
CA SER A 55 -23.70 -16.76 -3.08
C SER A 55 -23.92 -17.50 -1.75
N LEU A 56 -22.89 -17.59 -0.93
CA LEU A 56 -22.98 -18.21 0.39
C LEU A 56 -23.88 -17.37 1.32
N ALA A 57 -23.67 -16.07 1.36
CA ALA A 57 -24.46 -15.15 2.17
C ALA A 57 -25.95 -15.16 1.80
N SER A 58 -26.29 -15.35 0.52
CA SER A 58 -27.67 -15.46 0.06
C SER A 58 -28.37 -16.78 0.45
N LYS A 59 -27.60 -17.84 0.66
CA LYS A 59 -28.12 -19.20 0.97
C LYS A 59 -28.15 -19.51 2.47
N VAL A 60 -27.36 -18.81 3.24
CA VAL A 60 -27.25 -19.01 4.69
C VAL A 60 -27.95 -17.87 5.40
N SER A 61 -29.15 -18.12 5.89
CA SER A 61 -29.94 -17.17 6.66
C SER A 61 -30.36 -17.80 7.99
N GLY A 62 -30.47 -16.97 9.01
CA GLY A 62 -30.94 -17.34 10.35
C GLY A 62 -29.83 -17.79 11.32
N ASP A 63 -30.25 -18.38 12.43
CA ASP A 63 -29.40 -18.77 13.56
C ASP A 63 -28.32 -19.81 13.25
N SER A 64 -28.42 -20.50 12.11
CA SER A 64 -27.44 -21.49 11.66
C SER A 64 -26.26 -20.88 10.90
N ALA A 65 -26.29 -19.56 10.61
CA ALA A 65 -25.22 -18.89 9.90
C ALA A 65 -23.96 -18.77 10.77
N PRO A 66 -22.75 -19.07 10.22
CA PRO A 66 -21.50 -18.83 10.95
C PRO A 66 -21.38 -17.36 11.37
N LYS A 67 -20.99 -17.09 12.60
CA LYS A 67 -20.86 -15.74 13.16
C LYS A 67 -19.93 -14.83 12.36
N LEU A 68 -18.94 -15.38 11.67
CA LEU A 68 -18.06 -14.64 10.76
C LEU A 68 -18.78 -14.12 9.51
N LEU A 69 -19.91 -14.73 9.15
CA LEU A 69 -20.70 -14.31 8.00
C LEU A 69 -21.87 -13.41 8.39
N SER A 70 -22.56 -13.74 9.48
CA SER A 70 -23.77 -13.05 9.95
C SER A 70 -23.50 -11.92 10.93
N GLY A 71 -22.27 -11.84 11.47
CA GLY A 71 -21.94 -10.95 12.57
C GLY A 71 -22.36 -11.50 13.92
N THR A 72 -21.97 -10.79 14.97
CA THR A 72 -22.27 -11.16 16.37
C THR A 72 -23.53 -10.47 16.91
N GLY A 73 -24.10 -9.53 16.17
CA GLY A 73 -25.23 -8.68 16.63
C GLY A 73 -24.84 -7.65 17.70
N SER A 74 -23.55 -7.49 18.00
CA SER A 74 -23.03 -6.57 19.00
C SER A 74 -21.80 -5.85 18.48
N ASP A 75 -21.80 -4.52 18.57
CA ASP A 75 -20.68 -3.66 18.16
C ASP A 75 -19.81 -3.18 19.35
N GLN A 76 -19.91 -3.86 20.48
CA GLN A 76 -19.17 -3.46 21.70
C GLN A 76 -17.66 -3.67 21.59
N LYS A 77 -17.23 -4.61 20.76
CA LYS A 77 -15.80 -4.89 20.49
C LYS A 77 -15.60 -4.99 19.00
N VAL A 78 -14.83 -4.07 18.45
CA VAL A 78 -14.53 -3.99 17.03
C VAL A 78 -13.04 -4.24 16.81
N LEU A 79 -12.70 -5.14 15.89
CA LEU A 79 -11.33 -5.36 15.45
C LEU A 79 -11.11 -4.54 14.17
N LEU A 80 -10.22 -3.56 14.26
CA LEU A 80 -9.75 -2.82 13.09
C LEU A 80 -8.45 -3.45 12.59
N VAL A 81 -8.47 -3.94 11.36
CA VAL A 81 -7.27 -4.47 10.70
C VAL A 81 -6.75 -3.40 9.74
N VAL A 82 -5.65 -2.77 10.12
CA VAL A 82 -5.00 -1.74 9.32
C VAL A 82 -3.84 -2.36 8.55
N VAL A 83 -3.90 -2.30 7.21
CA VAL A 83 -2.83 -2.76 6.32
C VAL A 83 -2.08 -1.53 5.82
N ASN A 84 -0.87 -1.36 6.26
CA ASN A 84 -0.05 -0.19 5.96
C ASN A 84 1.35 -0.58 5.48
N THR A 85 2.15 0.40 5.05
CA THR A 85 3.50 0.17 4.58
C THR A 85 4.47 0.02 5.74
N ASP A 86 5.42 -0.92 5.59
CA ASP A 86 6.46 -1.19 6.58
C ASP A 86 7.62 -0.17 6.47
N LYS A 87 7.89 0.29 5.26
CA LYS A 87 8.94 1.30 5.00
C LYS A 87 8.34 2.69 4.86
N GLY A 88 9.05 3.68 5.42
CA GLY A 88 8.78 5.09 5.18
C GLY A 88 9.06 5.53 3.74
N LEU A 89 9.37 6.80 3.54
CA LEU A 89 9.59 7.46 2.24
C LEU A 89 8.33 7.51 1.36
N CYS A 90 7.17 7.52 2.00
CA CYS A 90 5.85 7.61 1.36
C CYS A 90 5.10 8.91 1.72
N GLY A 91 5.83 9.95 2.13
CA GLY A 91 5.24 11.19 2.64
C GLY A 91 4.47 10.95 3.94
N GLY A 92 3.32 11.57 4.07
CA GLY A 92 2.44 11.44 5.24
C GLY A 92 1.51 10.22 5.22
N LEU A 93 1.71 9.25 4.31
CA LEU A 93 0.78 8.13 4.17
C LEU A 93 0.57 7.38 5.48
N ASN A 94 1.66 6.94 6.11
CA ASN A 94 1.57 6.17 7.36
C ASN A 94 0.97 6.98 8.50
N SER A 95 1.33 8.26 8.62
CA SER A 95 0.83 9.15 9.67
C SER A 95 -0.63 9.53 9.49
N ASN A 96 -1.14 9.50 8.27
CA ASN A 96 -2.53 9.88 7.98
C ASN A 96 -3.50 8.69 8.06
N ILE A 97 -2.99 7.45 8.07
CA ILE A 97 -3.80 6.24 8.21
C ILE A 97 -4.01 5.88 9.67
N VAL A 98 -3.03 6.15 10.53
CA VAL A 98 -3.08 5.93 11.97
C VAL A 98 -3.72 7.12 12.67
#